data_858a3779d44c3b3288c03e1da8102c90
#
_entry.id   858a3779d44c3b3288c03e1da8102c90
#
_cell.length_a   1.000
_cell.length_b   1.000
_cell.length_c   1.000
_cell.angle_alpha   90.00
_cell.angle_beta   90.00
_cell.angle_gamma   90.00
#
_symmetry.space_group_name_H-M   'P 1'
#
loop_
_entity.id
_entity.type
_entity.pdbx_description
1 polymer ?
#
loop_
_entity_poly.entity_id
_entity_poly.type
_entity_poly.pdbx_seq_one_letter_code
_entity_poly.pdbx_strand_id
1 'polypeptide(L)'
;MLARPPIFIIAIRATLLITYANGHVAAAFPDPSQDHSSEPQVIRYMQPFTHSPTSHSPTSYATIRANLLEPILEAIRAQGHDPAGLLRDHALPQAPIDPYQLIPLGKYVALFEQAALLLRDPFLGLRLGQSFRPELLGPLGFIFQASANLRQALLQLSAYVSVWQSATRVELIAGDTTADYIYQIADPSLRPRRQDAEYSMASICSLIRNFLGDQWAPLEVHFEHGETPTRRAYTQALHAPVFFSQNVNRLIMRAGDLERAGISSDRSMMPFMERHLRDLARESREPESFARQVNYVIARRLGSGPLSLPSIAQELGLSARSFQRRLAEERTSFRSLVRDQRRTLAESLIKDRSATVTAVAHTVGYAETAVLSRAFKVWTGASPRAFIRRERHAAGAR
;
A
#
# COMPACT_ATOMS: atom_id res chain seq x y z
N MET A 1 2.33 -6.60 40.09
CA MET A 1 2.84 -5.25 39.80
C MET A 1 4.29 -5.41 39.37
N LEU A 2 4.54 -5.57 38.07
CA LEU A 2 5.89 -5.61 37.46
C LEU A 2 5.79 -4.90 36.12
N ALA A 3 6.40 -3.73 36.04
CA ALA A 3 6.44 -2.85 34.88
C ALA A 3 7.29 -3.48 33.75
N ARG A 4 6.78 -3.44 32.52
CA ARG A 4 7.55 -3.76 31.32
C ARG A 4 8.42 -2.57 30.92
N PRO A 5 9.70 -2.78 30.52
CA PRO A 5 10.56 -1.70 30.06
C PRO A 5 10.19 -1.23 28.65
N PRO A 6 10.50 0.02 28.28
CA PRO A 6 10.24 0.57 26.96
C PRO A 6 11.20 -0.01 25.91
N ILE A 7 10.66 -0.31 24.73
CA ILE A 7 11.41 -0.77 23.57
C ILE A 7 12.19 0.42 23.00
N PHE A 8 13.51 0.41 23.11
CA PHE A 8 14.41 1.34 22.43
C PHE A 8 14.51 0.97 20.95
N ILE A 9 14.15 1.90 20.08
CA ILE A 9 14.44 1.80 18.64
C ILE A 9 15.90 2.24 18.44
N ILE A 10 16.79 1.28 18.21
CA ILE A 10 18.16 1.56 17.79
C ILE A 10 18.19 1.59 16.26
N ALA A 11 18.41 2.77 15.69
CA ALA A 11 18.66 2.95 14.27
C ALA A 11 20.14 2.61 13.99
N ILE A 12 20.39 1.46 13.34
CA ILE A 12 21.74 1.10 12.87
C ILE A 12 21.84 1.46 11.38
N ARG A 13 22.78 2.37 11.07
CA ARG A 13 23.26 2.65 9.72
C ARG A 13 24.16 1.50 9.27
N ALA A 14 23.71 0.71 8.30
CA ALA A 14 24.61 -0.11 7.48
C ALA A 14 24.48 0.35 6.03
N THR A 15 25.58 0.90 5.50
CA THR A 15 25.69 1.32 4.10
C THR A 15 26.09 0.09 3.28
N LEU A 16 25.17 -0.43 2.48
CA LEU A 16 25.47 -1.45 1.48
C LEU A 16 25.77 -0.74 0.16
N LEU A 17 27.03 -0.82 -0.32
CA LEU A 17 27.45 -0.39 -1.64
C LEU A 17 26.97 -1.44 -2.66
N ILE A 18 26.01 -1.10 -3.50
CA ILE A 18 25.60 -1.91 -4.65
C ILE A 18 26.28 -1.29 -5.87
N THR A 19 27.24 -2.02 -6.44
CA THR A 19 27.87 -1.65 -7.72
C THR A 19 27.11 -2.31 -8.86
N TYR A 20 26.61 -1.53 -9.80
CA TYR A 20 25.99 -2.03 -11.04
C TYR A 20 27.05 -2.25 -12.11
N ALA A 21 27.16 -3.47 -12.62
CA ALA A 21 27.81 -3.77 -13.89
C ALA A 21 26.93 -4.73 -14.68
N ASN A 22 26.60 -4.33 -15.91
CA ASN A 22 26.01 -5.17 -16.97
C ASN A 22 24.67 -5.88 -16.66
N GLY A 23 23.69 -5.21 -16.06
CA GLY A 23 22.31 -5.70 -16.10
C GLY A 23 21.99 -6.96 -15.27
N HIS A 24 22.93 -7.47 -14.49
CA HIS A 24 22.71 -8.59 -13.58
C HIS A 24 22.93 -8.19 -12.14
N VAL A 25 22.02 -8.60 -11.26
CA VAL A 25 22.17 -8.49 -9.80
C VAL A 25 23.04 -9.66 -9.35
N ALA A 26 24.32 -9.41 -9.06
CA ALA A 26 25.17 -10.38 -8.39
C ALA A 26 25.06 -10.14 -6.88
N ALA A 27 24.44 -11.05 -6.16
CA ALA A 27 24.53 -11.12 -4.71
C ALA A 27 25.90 -11.76 -4.37
N ALA A 28 26.83 -10.97 -3.79
CA ALA A 28 28.02 -11.53 -3.20
C ALA A 28 27.62 -12.12 -1.83
N PHE A 29 27.78 -13.43 -1.68
CA PHE A 29 27.68 -14.11 -0.39
C PHE A 29 28.99 -13.93 0.38
N PRO A 30 28.94 -13.60 1.67
CA PRO A 30 30.16 -13.60 2.49
C PRO A 30 30.67 -15.02 2.69
N ASP A 31 31.99 -15.14 2.75
CA ASP A 31 32.76 -16.37 2.99
C ASP A 31 32.38 -16.95 4.38
N PRO A 32 31.99 -18.22 4.50
CA PRO A 32 31.55 -18.83 5.76
C PRO A 32 32.67 -19.11 6.77
N SER A 33 33.91 -18.66 6.53
CA SER A 33 35.07 -18.94 7.40
C SER A 33 35.42 -17.81 8.39
N GLN A 34 34.66 -16.72 8.47
CA GLN A 34 34.88 -15.64 9.44
C GLN A 34 33.86 -15.68 10.58
N ASP A 35 34.34 -16.07 11.74
CA ASP A 35 33.64 -16.08 13.02
C ASP A 35 33.42 -14.64 13.51
N HIS A 36 32.19 -14.17 13.46
CA HIS A 36 31.77 -12.91 14.08
C HIS A 36 30.55 -13.17 14.97
N SER A 37 30.73 -12.91 16.26
CA SER A 37 29.69 -12.80 17.28
C SER A 37 28.49 -11.99 16.76
N SER A 38 27.40 -12.68 16.47
CA SER A 38 26.32 -12.23 15.63
C SER A 38 25.29 -11.41 16.38
N GLU A 39 25.19 -10.12 16.04
CA GLU A 39 23.91 -9.41 16.11
C GLU A 39 22.96 -9.92 15.01
N PRO A 40 21.63 -10.02 15.26
CA PRO A 40 20.70 -10.57 14.27
C PRO A 40 20.68 -9.69 13.02
N GLN A 41 21.05 -10.27 11.87
CA GLN A 41 20.99 -9.60 10.58
C GLN A 41 19.55 -9.52 10.09
N VAL A 42 18.95 -8.34 10.18
CA VAL A 42 17.65 -8.06 9.56
C VAL A 42 17.87 -7.69 8.09
N ILE A 43 17.52 -8.58 7.17
CA ILE A 43 17.60 -8.33 5.74
C ILE A 43 16.29 -7.70 5.27
N ARG A 44 16.35 -6.45 4.78
CA ARG A 44 15.22 -5.75 4.18
C ARG A 44 15.32 -5.80 2.66
N TYR A 45 14.31 -6.34 2.02
CA TYR A 45 14.16 -6.31 0.58
C TYR A 45 13.23 -5.16 0.19
N MET A 46 13.81 -4.07 -0.35
CA MET A 46 13.08 -2.90 -0.84
C MET A 46 13.23 -2.81 -2.37
N GLN A 47 12.18 -2.37 -3.04
CA GLN A 47 12.28 -2.03 -4.47
C GLN A 47 13.26 -0.87 -4.68
N PRO A 48 14.21 -0.99 -5.64
CA PRO A 48 14.95 0.17 -6.09
C PRO A 48 14.03 1.08 -6.93
N PHE A 49 13.96 2.36 -6.56
CA PHE A 49 13.33 3.36 -7.41
C PHE A 49 14.21 3.65 -8.62
N THR A 50 13.84 3.11 -9.78
CA THR A 50 14.50 3.45 -11.05
C THR A 50 13.49 4.09 -11.98
N HIS A 51 13.42 5.45 -12.02
CA HIS A 51 12.71 6.13 -13.11
C HIS A 51 13.24 7.54 -13.37
N SER A 52 13.44 7.86 -14.66
CA SER A 52 13.71 9.19 -15.22
C SER A 52 12.43 9.84 -15.75
N PRO A 53 12.32 11.18 -15.80
CA PRO A 53 11.04 11.88 -15.92
C PRO A 53 10.70 12.38 -17.32
N THR A 54 9.41 12.43 -17.66
CA THR A 54 8.84 13.43 -18.58
C THR A 54 7.41 13.80 -18.18
N SER A 55 7.03 15.02 -18.51
CA SER A 55 5.94 15.84 -17.97
C SER A 55 4.51 15.42 -18.32
N HIS A 56 3.54 15.58 -17.39
CA HIS A 56 2.21 16.16 -17.62
C HIS A 56 1.42 16.36 -16.31
N SER A 57 0.51 17.32 -16.31
CA SER A 57 -0.55 17.80 -15.39
C SER A 57 -0.72 17.33 -13.93
N PRO A 58 -1.16 18.20 -12.99
CA PRO A 58 -1.08 18.03 -11.55
C PRO A 58 -2.23 17.24 -10.90
N THR A 59 -2.67 16.15 -11.49
CA THR A 59 -3.63 15.22 -10.86
C THR A 59 -3.30 13.78 -11.26
N SER A 60 -2.10 13.33 -10.96
CA SER A 60 -1.78 11.94 -11.12
C SER A 60 -2.17 11.16 -9.87
N TYR A 61 -3.32 10.57 -9.93
CA TYR A 61 -3.86 9.70 -8.91
C TYR A 61 -3.16 8.34 -8.96
N ALA A 62 -2.90 7.76 -7.77
CA ALA A 62 -2.60 6.34 -7.67
C ALA A 62 -3.64 5.54 -8.46
N THR A 63 -3.18 4.52 -9.18
CA THR A 63 -4.02 3.71 -10.06
C THR A 63 -4.00 2.25 -9.65
N ILE A 64 -5.04 1.52 -10.04
CA ILE A 64 -5.17 0.08 -9.88
C ILE A 64 -5.75 -0.51 -11.18
N ARG A 65 -5.40 -1.75 -11.50
CA ARG A 65 -5.98 -2.42 -12.67
C ARG A 65 -7.43 -2.80 -12.43
N ALA A 66 -8.26 -2.57 -13.44
CA ALA A 66 -9.71 -2.70 -13.34
C ALA A 66 -10.20 -4.15 -13.14
N ASN A 67 -9.38 -5.16 -13.48
CA ASN A 67 -9.71 -6.55 -13.19
C ASN A 67 -9.91 -6.85 -11.69
N LEU A 68 -9.31 -6.04 -10.81
CA LEU A 68 -9.49 -6.18 -9.36
C LEU A 68 -10.87 -5.68 -8.88
N LEU A 69 -11.66 -5.04 -9.74
CA LEU A 69 -13.07 -4.78 -9.47
C LEU A 69 -13.94 -6.04 -9.56
N GLU A 70 -13.58 -7.01 -10.40
CA GLU A 70 -14.47 -8.12 -10.72
C GLU A 70 -14.95 -8.92 -9.50
N PRO A 71 -14.10 -9.28 -8.52
CA PRO A 71 -14.58 -9.96 -7.31
C PRO A 71 -15.65 -9.16 -6.55
N ILE A 72 -15.54 -7.83 -6.53
CA ILE A 72 -16.51 -6.94 -5.88
C ILE A 72 -17.82 -6.92 -6.67
N LEU A 73 -17.72 -6.78 -8.00
CA LEU A 73 -18.89 -6.73 -8.88
C LEU A 73 -19.63 -8.07 -8.90
N GLU A 74 -18.91 -9.19 -8.88
CA GLU A 74 -19.50 -10.54 -8.74
C GLU A 74 -20.24 -10.69 -7.41
N ALA A 75 -19.67 -10.22 -6.30
CA ALA A 75 -20.33 -10.27 -5.01
C ALA A 75 -21.64 -9.42 -4.98
N ILE A 76 -21.65 -8.27 -5.66
CA ILE A 76 -22.84 -7.42 -5.81
C ILE A 76 -23.91 -8.16 -6.63
N ARG A 77 -23.55 -8.73 -7.78
CA ARG A 77 -24.47 -9.50 -8.63
C ARG A 77 -25.02 -10.74 -7.93
N ALA A 78 -24.17 -11.46 -7.18
CA ALA A 78 -24.57 -12.66 -6.45
C ALA A 78 -25.63 -12.40 -5.38
N GLN A 79 -25.74 -11.16 -4.88
CA GLN A 79 -26.81 -10.73 -3.97
C GLN A 79 -27.99 -10.06 -4.69
N GLY A 80 -28.06 -10.15 -6.02
CA GLY A 80 -29.19 -9.66 -6.82
C GLY A 80 -29.16 -8.14 -7.08
N HIS A 81 -28.04 -7.45 -6.82
CA HIS A 81 -27.90 -6.03 -7.10
C HIS A 81 -27.21 -5.77 -8.45
N ASP A 82 -27.62 -4.69 -9.13
CA ASP A 82 -26.93 -4.21 -10.33
C ASP A 82 -25.74 -3.31 -9.95
N PRO A 83 -24.49 -3.67 -10.28
CA PRO A 83 -23.33 -2.86 -9.98
C PRO A 83 -23.22 -1.57 -10.83
N ALA A 84 -24.01 -1.42 -11.91
CA ALA A 84 -23.89 -0.29 -12.83
C ALA A 84 -24.13 1.05 -12.15
N GLY A 85 -25.08 1.12 -11.18
CA GLY A 85 -25.30 2.32 -10.37
C GLY A 85 -24.07 2.73 -9.60
N LEU A 86 -23.48 1.77 -8.87
CA LEU A 86 -22.28 2.01 -8.05
C LEU A 86 -21.07 2.41 -8.89
N LEU A 87 -20.88 1.80 -10.06
CA LEU A 87 -19.82 2.19 -11.00
C LEU A 87 -20.00 3.62 -11.50
N ARG A 88 -21.24 4.03 -11.84
CA ARG A 88 -21.54 5.42 -12.26
C ARG A 88 -21.28 6.43 -11.15
N ASP A 89 -21.70 6.14 -9.92
CA ASP A 89 -21.54 7.03 -8.77
C ASP A 89 -20.07 7.32 -8.47
N HIS A 90 -19.18 6.35 -8.75
CA HIS A 90 -17.75 6.51 -8.62
C HIS A 90 -17.05 6.95 -9.92
N ALA A 91 -17.80 7.20 -11.01
CA ALA A 91 -17.24 7.49 -12.34
C ALA A 91 -16.16 6.49 -12.75
N LEU A 92 -16.47 5.20 -12.60
CA LEU A 92 -15.67 4.06 -13.03
C LEU A 92 -16.21 3.50 -14.36
N PRO A 93 -15.38 2.75 -15.11
CA PRO A 93 -15.80 2.14 -16.38
C PRO A 93 -17.04 1.24 -16.20
N GLN A 94 -17.94 1.30 -17.17
CA GLN A 94 -19.08 0.40 -17.26
C GLN A 94 -18.69 -0.91 -17.98
N ALA A 95 -19.42 -1.99 -17.74
CA ALA A 95 -19.17 -3.26 -18.41
C ALA A 95 -19.39 -3.17 -19.94
N PRO A 96 -18.60 -3.86 -20.77
CA PRO A 96 -17.46 -4.70 -20.41
C PRO A 96 -16.24 -3.88 -20.00
N ILE A 97 -15.56 -4.30 -18.93
CA ILE A 97 -14.38 -3.62 -18.41
C ILE A 97 -13.13 -4.28 -18.99
N ASP A 98 -12.24 -3.51 -19.61
CA ASP A 98 -10.92 -3.99 -19.98
C ASP A 98 -10.11 -4.33 -18.70
N PRO A 99 -9.72 -5.60 -18.49
CA PRO A 99 -9.04 -6.05 -17.29
C PRO A 99 -7.70 -5.35 -17.06
N TYR A 100 -7.05 -4.87 -18.10
CA TYR A 100 -5.77 -4.17 -18.02
C TYR A 100 -5.91 -2.65 -17.93
N GLN A 101 -7.12 -2.10 -18.04
CA GLN A 101 -7.35 -0.67 -17.86
C GLN A 101 -6.95 -0.22 -16.48
N LEU A 102 -6.25 0.93 -16.39
CA LEU A 102 -5.93 1.57 -15.12
C LEU A 102 -7.08 2.49 -14.71
N ILE A 103 -7.52 2.34 -13.46
CA ILE A 103 -8.54 3.17 -12.82
C ILE A 103 -7.98 3.87 -11.59
N PRO A 104 -8.52 5.03 -11.17
CA PRO A 104 -8.05 5.72 -9.97
C PRO A 104 -8.23 4.86 -8.71
N LEU A 105 -7.14 4.61 -7.97
CA LEU A 105 -7.15 3.79 -6.75
C LEU A 105 -8.13 4.33 -5.70
N GLY A 106 -8.21 5.66 -5.54
CA GLY A 106 -9.16 6.26 -4.59
C GLY A 106 -10.63 5.96 -4.91
N LYS A 107 -10.98 5.87 -6.20
CA LYS A 107 -12.34 5.49 -6.62
C LYS A 107 -12.61 4.00 -6.36
N TYR A 108 -11.62 3.14 -6.62
CA TYR A 108 -11.68 1.72 -6.31
C TYR A 108 -11.91 1.49 -4.80
N VAL A 109 -11.08 2.11 -3.97
CA VAL A 109 -11.17 1.99 -2.50
C VAL A 109 -12.54 2.48 -2.00
N ALA A 110 -13.01 3.64 -2.49
CA ALA A 110 -14.31 4.18 -2.11
C ALA A 110 -15.48 3.29 -2.55
N LEU A 111 -15.42 2.72 -3.77
CA LEU A 111 -16.40 1.75 -4.26
C LEU A 111 -16.41 0.50 -3.37
N PHE A 112 -15.25 -0.01 -2.96
CA PHE A 112 -15.16 -1.20 -2.13
C PHE A 112 -15.81 -1.00 -0.76
N GLU A 113 -15.54 0.14 -0.08
CA GLU A 113 -16.20 0.47 1.18
C GLU A 113 -17.72 0.62 1.00
N GLN A 114 -18.16 1.23 -0.10
CA GLN A 114 -19.59 1.40 -0.38
C GLN A 114 -20.27 0.07 -0.76
N ALA A 115 -19.60 -0.83 -1.45
CA ALA A 115 -20.08 -2.18 -1.74
C ALA A 115 -20.32 -2.97 -0.44
N ALA A 116 -19.41 -2.89 0.53
CA ALA A 116 -19.58 -3.51 1.83
C ALA A 116 -20.85 -2.98 2.57
N LEU A 117 -21.11 -1.68 2.48
CA LEU A 117 -22.34 -1.08 3.04
C LEU A 117 -23.59 -1.53 2.30
N LEU A 118 -23.57 -1.53 0.96
CA LEU A 118 -24.68 -1.97 0.11
C LEU A 118 -25.07 -3.40 0.42
N LEU A 119 -24.10 -4.29 0.51
CA LEU A 119 -24.28 -5.72 0.77
C LEU A 119 -24.51 -6.04 2.25
N ARG A 120 -24.43 -5.05 3.14
CA ARG A 120 -24.49 -5.23 4.60
C ARG A 120 -23.48 -6.29 5.08
N ASP A 121 -22.35 -6.38 4.40
CA ASP A 121 -21.26 -7.31 4.70
C ASP A 121 -20.03 -6.53 5.17
N PRO A 122 -19.85 -6.34 6.47
CA PRO A 122 -18.71 -5.62 7.01
C PRO A 122 -17.37 -6.35 6.80
N PHE A 123 -17.39 -7.62 6.42
CA PHE A 123 -16.23 -8.48 6.16
C PHE A 123 -16.04 -8.77 4.67
N LEU A 124 -16.62 -7.97 3.78
CA LEU A 124 -16.58 -8.22 2.34
C LEU A 124 -15.14 -8.37 1.84
N GLY A 125 -14.23 -7.45 2.21
CA GLY A 125 -12.83 -7.53 1.82
C GLY A 125 -12.14 -8.79 2.31
N LEU A 126 -12.33 -9.12 3.58
CA LEU A 126 -11.77 -10.33 4.17
C LEU A 126 -12.25 -11.60 3.45
N ARG A 127 -13.55 -11.70 3.18
CA ARG A 127 -14.17 -12.85 2.51
C ARG A 127 -13.72 -13.00 1.05
N LEU A 128 -13.69 -11.88 0.30
CA LEU A 128 -13.20 -11.88 -1.08
C LEU A 128 -11.72 -12.24 -1.15
N GLY A 129 -10.92 -11.77 -0.20
CA GLY A 129 -9.51 -12.11 -0.12
C GLY A 129 -9.25 -13.59 0.20
N GLN A 130 -10.11 -14.24 0.99
CA GLN A 130 -10.04 -15.69 1.23
C GLN A 130 -10.25 -16.51 -0.05
N SER A 131 -11.08 -16.00 -0.97
CA SER A 131 -11.38 -16.64 -2.26
C SER A 131 -10.46 -16.13 -3.38
N PHE A 132 -9.39 -15.41 -3.03
CA PHE A 132 -8.47 -14.84 -4.00
C PHE A 132 -7.76 -15.92 -4.80
N ARG A 133 -7.74 -15.75 -6.12
CA ARG A 133 -7.10 -16.67 -7.05
C ARG A 133 -5.90 -16.00 -7.72
N PRO A 134 -4.77 -16.73 -7.89
CA PRO A 134 -3.57 -16.18 -8.52
C PRO A 134 -3.81 -15.55 -9.90
N GLU A 135 -4.79 -16.08 -10.67
CA GLU A 135 -5.15 -15.62 -12.01
C GLU A 135 -5.55 -14.14 -12.05
N LEU A 136 -6.06 -13.59 -10.94
CA LEU A 136 -6.38 -12.16 -10.83
C LEU A 136 -5.14 -11.25 -10.93
N LEU A 137 -3.96 -11.79 -10.64
CA LEU A 137 -2.68 -11.11 -10.86
C LEU A 137 -2.05 -11.45 -12.23
N GLY A 138 -2.77 -12.18 -13.11
CA GLY A 138 -2.28 -12.55 -14.43
C GLY A 138 -0.86 -13.15 -14.39
N PRO A 139 0.09 -12.62 -15.20
CA PRO A 139 1.47 -13.12 -15.22
C PRO A 139 2.16 -13.15 -13.88
N LEU A 140 1.88 -12.17 -13.01
CA LEU A 140 2.49 -12.09 -11.68
C LEU A 140 2.02 -13.24 -10.77
N GLY A 141 0.74 -13.59 -10.83
CA GLY A 141 0.19 -14.72 -10.08
C GLY A 141 0.79 -16.05 -10.53
N PHE A 142 0.97 -16.21 -11.84
CA PHE A 142 1.67 -17.38 -12.38
C PHE A 142 3.12 -17.45 -11.89
N ILE A 143 3.87 -16.34 -11.98
CA ILE A 143 5.27 -16.27 -11.53
C ILE A 143 5.36 -16.58 -10.03
N PHE A 144 4.41 -16.08 -9.24
CA PHE A 144 4.34 -16.39 -7.81
C PHE A 144 4.27 -17.91 -7.59
N GLN A 145 3.33 -18.59 -8.26
CA GLN A 145 3.11 -20.03 -8.10
C GLN A 145 4.26 -20.89 -8.65
N ALA A 146 4.95 -20.43 -9.71
CA ALA A 146 6.06 -21.13 -10.34
C ALA A 146 7.42 -20.81 -9.71
N SER A 147 7.49 -19.98 -8.68
CA SER A 147 8.74 -19.63 -8.00
C SER A 147 9.39 -20.82 -7.28
N ALA A 148 10.72 -20.79 -7.09
CA ALA A 148 11.46 -21.89 -6.49
C ALA A 148 11.09 -22.12 -5.03
N ASN A 149 10.88 -21.02 -4.30
CA ASN A 149 10.52 -21.03 -2.88
C ASN A 149 9.66 -19.80 -2.57
N LEU A 150 9.07 -19.75 -1.39
CA LEU A 150 8.21 -18.65 -0.98
C LEU A 150 8.96 -17.31 -0.95
N ARG A 151 10.23 -17.28 -0.58
CA ARG A 151 11.07 -16.07 -0.62
C ARG A 151 11.05 -15.46 -2.01
N GLN A 152 11.37 -16.25 -3.04
CA GLN A 152 11.38 -15.78 -4.42
C GLN A 152 9.97 -15.30 -4.85
N ALA A 153 8.92 -16.03 -4.51
CA ALA A 153 7.54 -15.66 -4.83
C ALA A 153 7.18 -14.28 -4.25
N LEU A 154 7.46 -14.04 -2.96
CA LEU A 154 7.18 -12.78 -2.28
C LEU A 154 8.05 -11.62 -2.81
N LEU A 155 9.31 -11.88 -3.18
CA LEU A 155 10.18 -10.88 -3.80
C LEU A 155 9.69 -10.48 -5.20
N GLN A 156 9.21 -11.41 -6.00
CA GLN A 156 8.60 -11.12 -7.30
C GLN A 156 7.31 -10.29 -7.12
N LEU A 157 6.48 -10.66 -6.15
CA LEU A 157 5.29 -9.87 -5.83
C LEU A 157 5.65 -8.45 -5.42
N SER A 158 6.62 -8.28 -4.51
CA SER A 158 7.12 -6.96 -4.11
C SER A 158 7.65 -6.15 -5.30
N ALA A 159 8.39 -6.79 -6.20
CA ALA A 159 9.01 -6.13 -7.34
C ALA A 159 8.00 -5.61 -8.36
N TYR A 160 6.86 -6.27 -8.51
CA TYR A 160 5.93 -6.01 -9.59
C TYR A 160 4.51 -5.62 -9.16
N VAL A 161 4.21 -5.56 -7.87
CA VAL A 161 2.87 -5.16 -7.38
C VAL A 161 2.44 -3.80 -7.91
N SER A 162 3.37 -2.88 -8.12
CA SER A 162 3.10 -1.55 -8.68
C SER A 162 2.55 -1.57 -10.12
N VAL A 163 2.70 -2.67 -10.86
CA VAL A 163 2.07 -2.88 -12.17
C VAL A 163 0.56 -3.07 -12.04
N TRP A 164 0.11 -3.62 -10.91
CA TRP A 164 -1.32 -3.79 -10.60
C TRP A 164 -1.90 -2.64 -9.80
N GLN A 165 -1.18 -2.17 -8.80
CA GLN A 165 -1.63 -1.09 -7.91
C GLN A 165 -0.46 -0.16 -7.61
N SER A 166 -0.45 1.02 -8.23
CA SER A 166 0.56 2.04 -7.97
C SER A 166 0.37 2.66 -6.56
N ALA A 167 1.37 3.35 -6.05
CA ALA A 167 1.39 3.90 -4.69
C ALA A 167 1.20 2.86 -3.58
N THR A 168 1.42 1.60 -3.88
CA THR A 168 1.41 0.51 -2.92
C THR A 168 2.86 0.13 -2.58
N ARG A 169 3.12 0.00 -1.29
CA ARG A 169 4.39 -0.49 -0.77
C ARG A 169 4.21 -1.89 -0.25
N VAL A 170 5.01 -2.79 -0.75
CA VAL A 170 5.15 -4.15 -0.25
C VAL A 170 6.60 -4.36 0.15
N GLU A 171 6.82 -4.83 1.37
CA GLU A 171 8.16 -5.17 1.87
C GLU A 171 8.15 -6.57 2.46
N LEU A 172 9.25 -7.29 2.23
CA LEU A 172 9.59 -8.51 2.95
C LEU A 172 10.80 -8.21 3.84
N ILE A 173 10.63 -8.39 5.14
CA ILE A 173 11.68 -8.23 6.13
C ILE A 173 11.93 -9.61 6.75
N ALA A 174 13.07 -10.20 6.50
CA ALA A 174 13.43 -11.49 7.05
C ALA A 174 14.36 -11.31 8.26
N GLY A 175 13.97 -11.92 9.38
CA GLY A 175 14.78 -12.10 10.58
C GLY A 175 15.15 -13.56 10.76
N ASP A 176 15.78 -13.89 11.87
CA ASP A 176 16.29 -15.27 12.15
C ASP A 176 15.16 -16.27 12.38
N THR A 177 14.10 -15.89 13.08
CA THR A 177 12.98 -16.79 13.46
C THR A 177 11.68 -16.44 12.74
N THR A 178 11.46 -15.19 12.39
CA THR A 178 10.24 -14.69 11.75
C THR A 178 10.56 -13.86 10.52
N ALA A 179 9.58 -13.75 9.64
CA ALA A 179 9.60 -12.84 8.51
C ALA A 179 8.29 -12.05 8.47
N ASP A 180 8.41 -10.76 8.13
CA ASP A 180 7.29 -9.84 8.04
C ASP A 180 7.02 -9.51 6.57
N TYR A 181 5.80 -9.73 6.11
CA TYR A 181 5.28 -9.16 4.88
C TYR A 181 4.44 -7.94 5.23
N ILE A 182 4.83 -6.77 4.71
CA ILE A 182 4.17 -5.49 4.98
C ILE A 182 3.44 -5.03 3.72
N TYR A 183 2.20 -4.61 3.89
CA TYR A 183 1.38 -4.00 2.85
C TYR A 183 0.90 -2.61 3.29
N GLN A 184 1.11 -1.60 2.46
CA GLN A 184 0.70 -0.24 2.75
C GLN A 184 0.38 0.54 1.47
N ILE A 185 -0.79 1.20 1.42
CA ILE A 185 -1.04 2.28 0.46
C ILE A 185 -0.31 3.52 0.97
N ALA A 186 0.60 4.05 0.16
CA ALA A 186 1.47 5.16 0.55
C ALA A 186 0.74 6.50 0.66
N ASP A 187 -0.42 6.65 0.01
CA ASP A 187 -1.23 7.86 0.08
C ASP A 187 -2.13 7.84 1.33
N PRO A 188 -1.81 8.63 2.37
CA PRO A 188 -2.60 8.67 3.61
C PRO A 188 -3.97 9.33 3.44
N SER A 189 -4.24 9.99 2.31
CA SER A 189 -5.53 10.61 2.01
C SER A 189 -6.58 9.60 1.57
N LEU A 190 -6.17 8.40 1.12
CA LEU A 190 -7.06 7.31 0.73
C LEU A 190 -7.59 6.60 1.98
N ARG A 191 -8.62 7.18 2.59
CA ARG A 191 -9.31 6.64 3.76
C ARG A 191 -10.82 6.93 3.65
N PRO A 192 -11.71 6.08 4.20
CA PRO A 192 -11.42 4.76 4.76
C PRO A 192 -10.89 3.79 3.69
N ARG A 193 -10.08 2.80 4.10
CA ARG A 193 -9.51 1.77 3.22
C ARG A 193 -9.46 0.40 3.91
N ARG A 194 -10.44 0.14 4.76
CA ARG A 194 -10.49 -1.07 5.56
C ARG A 194 -10.71 -2.30 4.68
N GLN A 195 -11.67 -2.22 3.75
CA GLN A 195 -11.99 -3.34 2.86
C GLN A 195 -10.80 -3.73 1.98
N ASP A 196 -10.05 -2.73 1.47
CA ASP A 196 -8.83 -2.97 0.70
C ASP A 196 -7.71 -3.61 1.54
N ALA A 197 -7.49 -3.13 2.77
CA ALA A 197 -6.51 -3.71 3.67
C ALA A 197 -6.84 -5.16 4.04
N GLU A 198 -8.10 -5.45 4.38
CA GLU A 198 -8.59 -6.79 4.69
C GLU A 198 -8.48 -7.73 3.48
N TYR A 199 -8.88 -7.24 2.30
CA TYR A 199 -8.77 -7.97 1.04
C TYR A 199 -7.31 -8.32 0.73
N SER A 200 -6.41 -7.36 0.81
CA SER A 200 -4.99 -7.55 0.48
C SER A 200 -4.31 -8.52 1.45
N MET A 201 -4.58 -8.41 2.76
CA MET A 201 -3.99 -9.31 3.76
C MET A 201 -4.57 -10.73 3.67
N ALA A 202 -5.85 -10.89 3.39
CA ALA A 202 -6.45 -12.20 3.16
C ALA A 202 -5.98 -12.81 1.81
N SER A 203 -5.84 -12.00 0.77
CA SER A 203 -5.34 -12.43 -0.54
C SER A 203 -3.92 -12.98 -0.48
N ILE A 204 -3.02 -12.32 0.26
CA ILE A 204 -1.65 -12.85 0.40
C ILE A 204 -1.64 -14.15 1.22
N CYS A 205 -2.52 -14.30 2.23
CA CYS A 205 -2.69 -15.57 2.93
C CYS A 205 -3.14 -16.68 1.97
N SER A 206 -4.10 -16.38 1.08
CA SER A 206 -4.61 -17.32 0.06
C SER A 206 -3.54 -17.67 -0.96
N LEU A 207 -2.76 -16.70 -1.45
CA LEU A 207 -1.62 -16.96 -2.35
C LEU A 207 -0.58 -17.88 -1.72
N ILE A 208 -0.24 -17.66 -0.45
CA ILE A 208 0.75 -18.49 0.25
C ILE A 208 0.19 -19.89 0.50
N ARG A 209 -1.10 -20.04 0.84
CA ARG A 209 -1.74 -21.37 0.95
C ARG A 209 -1.76 -22.11 -0.38
N ASN A 210 -2.09 -21.42 -1.47
CA ASN A 210 -2.00 -22.01 -2.82
C ASN A 210 -0.57 -22.45 -3.17
N PHE A 211 0.44 -21.78 -2.61
CA PHE A 211 1.85 -22.10 -2.86
C PHE A 211 2.38 -23.20 -1.94
N LEU A 212 2.11 -23.14 -0.63
CA LEU A 212 2.67 -24.04 0.39
C LEU A 212 1.72 -25.17 0.85
N GLY A 213 0.45 -25.09 0.48
CA GLY A 213 -0.63 -26.00 0.91
C GLY A 213 -1.57 -25.35 1.94
N ASP A 214 -2.82 -25.82 1.96
CA ASP A 214 -3.95 -25.24 2.73
C ASP A 214 -3.72 -25.20 4.24
N GLN A 215 -2.84 -26.05 4.76
CA GLN A 215 -2.51 -26.10 6.21
C GLN A 215 -1.59 -24.96 6.66
N TRP A 216 -1.07 -24.16 5.72
CA TRP A 216 -0.24 -23.05 6.10
C TRP A 216 -1.07 -21.94 6.76
N ALA A 217 -0.53 -21.38 7.84
CA ALA A 217 -1.10 -20.24 8.52
C ALA A 217 0.01 -19.26 8.97
N PRO A 218 -0.24 -17.95 8.94
CA PRO A 218 0.67 -16.99 9.53
C PRO A 218 0.72 -17.14 11.04
N LEU A 219 1.75 -16.58 11.66
CA LEU A 219 1.86 -16.49 13.13
C LEU A 219 0.93 -15.40 13.67
N GLU A 220 0.87 -14.25 13.00
CA GLU A 220 0.05 -13.09 13.37
C GLU A 220 -0.32 -12.29 12.13
N VAL A 221 -1.46 -11.57 12.20
CA VAL A 221 -1.85 -10.57 11.21
C VAL A 221 -2.20 -9.26 11.91
N HIS A 222 -1.63 -8.17 11.42
CA HIS A 222 -1.79 -6.83 11.96
C HIS A 222 -2.51 -5.93 10.95
N PHE A 223 -3.48 -5.15 11.43
CA PHE A 223 -4.20 -4.16 10.64
C PHE A 223 -4.00 -2.75 11.19
N GLU A 224 -3.88 -1.77 10.28
CA GLU A 224 -3.81 -0.34 10.65
C GLU A 224 -5.15 0.23 11.12
N HIS A 225 -6.27 -0.33 10.67
CA HIS A 225 -7.59 0.11 11.09
C HIS A 225 -7.95 -0.34 12.51
N GLY A 226 -8.96 0.33 13.08
CA GLY A 226 -9.47 0.02 14.42
C GLY A 226 -10.15 -1.34 14.48
N GLU A 227 -10.27 -1.86 15.69
CA GLU A 227 -10.95 -3.13 15.96
C GLU A 227 -12.43 -3.05 15.58
N THR A 228 -12.91 -4.11 14.96
CA THR A 228 -14.33 -4.32 14.70
C THR A 228 -14.95 -5.23 15.79
N PRO A 229 -16.27 -5.15 16.01
CA PRO A 229 -16.90 -5.89 17.10
C PRO A 229 -16.69 -7.41 17.09
N THR A 230 -16.28 -7.98 15.95
CA THR A 230 -16.22 -9.43 15.75
C THR A 230 -14.81 -9.91 15.38
N ARG A 231 -13.83 -9.73 16.29
CA ARG A 231 -12.44 -10.23 16.14
C ARG A 231 -12.40 -11.72 15.73
N ARG A 232 -13.33 -12.53 16.24
CA ARG A 232 -13.40 -13.96 15.95
C ARG A 232 -13.51 -14.27 14.45
N ALA A 233 -14.23 -13.44 13.69
CA ALA A 233 -14.36 -13.61 12.24
C ALA A 233 -13.00 -13.51 11.53
N TYR A 234 -12.16 -12.56 11.94
CA TYR A 234 -10.80 -12.42 11.39
C TYR A 234 -9.90 -13.59 11.74
N THR A 235 -9.90 -14.02 13.01
CA THR A 235 -9.08 -15.15 13.45
C THR A 235 -9.48 -16.44 12.72
N GLN A 236 -10.76 -16.65 12.49
CA GLN A 236 -11.25 -17.80 11.71
C GLN A 236 -10.87 -17.70 10.23
N ALA A 237 -11.00 -16.53 9.63
CA ALA A 237 -10.69 -16.33 8.21
C ALA A 237 -9.19 -16.44 7.91
N LEU A 238 -8.34 -15.89 8.78
CA LEU A 238 -6.90 -15.82 8.57
C LEU A 238 -6.15 -17.01 9.20
N HIS A 239 -6.82 -17.77 10.09
CA HIS A 239 -6.25 -18.88 10.87
C HIS A 239 -5.07 -18.43 11.75
N ALA A 240 -5.13 -17.21 12.28
CA ALA A 240 -4.09 -16.62 13.11
C ALA A 240 -4.64 -15.58 14.08
N PRO A 241 -3.93 -15.26 15.17
CA PRO A 241 -4.19 -14.09 16.00
C PRO A 241 -4.17 -12.80 15.18
N VAL A 242 -5.11 -11.88 15.47
CA VAL A 242 -5.24 -10.61 14.74
C VAL A 242 -5.12 -9.43 15.70
N PHE A 243 -4.35 -8.42 15.29
CA PHE A 243 -4.09 -7.21 16.05
C PHE A 243 -4.51 -5.98 15.24
N PHE A 244 -5.30 -5.08 15.85
CA PHE A 244 -5.83 -3.87 15.22
C PHE A 244 -5.12 -2.62 15.74
N SER A 245 -5.37 -1.48 15.07
CA SER A 245 -4.77 -0.18 15.42
C SER A 245 -3.24 -0.20 15.41
N GLN A 246 -2.67 -0.93 14.47
CA GLN A 246 -1.24 -1.02 14.27
C GLN A 246 -0.75 0.05 13.27
N ASN A 247 0.56 0.30 13.25
CA ASN A 247 1.14 1.33 12.36
C ASN A 247 1.06 0.97 10.88
N VAL A 248 1.02 -0.34 10.55
CA VAL A 248 0.98 -0.87 9.18
C VAL A 248 0.18 -2.18 9.14
N ASN A 249 -0.32 -2.54 7.94
CA ASN A 249 -0.83 -3.88 7.72
C ASN A 249 0.36 -4.82 7.54
N ARG A 250 0.42 -5.88 8.35
CA ARG A 250 1.57 -6.78 8.41
C ARG A 250 1.13 -8.22 8.66
N LEU A 251 1.75 -9.13 7.94
CA LEU A 251 1.62 -10.56 8.16
C LEU A 251 2.97 -11.09 8.65
N ILE A 252 2.98 -11.77 9.78
CA ILE A 252 4.17 -12.37 10.39
C ILE A 252 4.10 -13.87 10.14
N MET A 253 5.19 -14.43 9.59
CA MET A 253 5.34 -15.86 9.31
C MET A 253 6.66 -16.39 9.89
N ARG A 254 6.85 -17.71 9.92
CA ARG A 254 8.13 -18.31 10.30
C ARG A 254 9.18 -18.03 9.22
N ALA A 255 10.39 -17.65 9.60
CA ALA A 255 11.47 -17.44 8.66
C ALA A 255 11.74 -18.68 7.78
N GLY A 256 11.62 -19.88 8.36
CA GLY A 256 11.77 -21.15 7.64
C GLY A 256 10.74 -21.37 6.54
N ASP A 257 9.57 -20.74 6.60
CA ASP A 257 8.57 -20.85 5.52
C ASP A 257 9.08 -20.23 4.21
N LEU A 258 9.97 -19.24 4.29
CA LEU A 258 10.55 -18.58 3.12
C LEU A 258 11.35 -19.52 2.21
N GLU A 259 11.95 -20.56 2.77
CA GLU A 259 12.80 -21.51 2.02
C GLU A 259 12.00 -22.70 1.48
N ARG A 260 10.72 -22.83 1.87
CA ARG A 260 9.87 -23.94 1.39
C ARG A 260 9.55 -23.79 -0.09
N ALA A 261 9.72 -24.88 -0.81
CA ALA A 261 9.32 -24.97 -2.23
C ALA A 261 7.79 -25.00 -2.35
N GLY A 262 7.29 -24.44 -3.46
CA GLY A 262 5.88 -24.52 -3.82
C GLY A 262 5.44 -25.94 -4.21
N ILE A 263 4.15 -26.21 -4.05
CA ILE A 263 3.55 -27.49 -4.47
C ILE A 263 3.44 -27.64 -5.99
N SER A 264 3.42 -26.53 -6.73
CA SER A 264 3.46 -26.52 -8.19
C SER A 264 4.90 -26.33 -8.67
N SER A 265 5.35 -27.22 -9.57
CA SER A 265 6.73 -27.17 -10.09
C SER A 265 6.83 -26.83 -11.57
N ASP A 266 5.72 -26.62 -12.27
CA ASP A 266 5.75 -26.28 -13.69
C ASP A 266 6.25 -24.86 -13.91
N ARG A 267 7.48 -24.77 -14.44
CA ARG A 267 8.17 -23.51 -14.78
C ARG A 267 8.27 -23.25 -16.28
N SER A 268 7.67 -24.10 -17.08
CA SER A 268 7.79 -24.04 -18.55
C SER A 268 7.39 -22.68 -19.13
N MET A 269 6.36 -22.06 -18.55
CA MET A 269 5.83 -20.76 -18.96
C MET A 269 6.54 -19.54 -18.34
N MET A 270 7.46 -19.74 -17.38
CA MET A 270 8.13 -18.64 -16.67
C MET A 270 8.75 -17.58 -17.60
N PRO A 271 9.56 -17.96 -18.63
CA PRO A 271 10.19 -16.95 -19.50
C PRO A 271 9.17 -16.08 -20.25
N PHE A 272 8.03 -16.68 -20.64
CA PHE A 272 6.95 -15.97 -21.32
C PHE A 272 6.22 -15.02 -20.38
N MET A 273 5.90 -15.47 -19.17
CA MET A 273 5.22 -14.67 -18.15
C MET A 273 6.10 -13.52 -17.66
N GLU A 274 7.39 -13.75 -17.46
CA GLU A 274 8.35 -12.69 -17.12
C GLU A 274 8.49 -11.66 -18.25
N ARG A 275 8.49 -12.07 -19.51
CA ARG A 275 8.50 -11.14 -20.64
C ARG A 275 7.23 -10.30 -20.62
N HIS A 276 6.07 -10.93 -20.53
CA HIS A 276 4.79 -10.24 -20.51
C HIS A 276 4.67 -9.28 -19.32
N LEU A 277 5.10 -9.69 -18.13
CA LEU A 277 5.14 -8.83 -16.95
C LEU A 277 6.05 -7.61 -17.16
N ARG A 278 7.22 -7.79 -17.78
CA ARG A 278 8.11 -6.68 -18.13
C ARG A 278 7.48 -5.72 -19.15
N ASP A 279 6.73 -6.23 -20.12
CA ASP A 279 6.04 -5.39 -21.10
C ASP A 279 4.91 -4.61 -20.43
N LEU A 280 4.08 -5.24 -19.60
CA LEU A 280 3.08 -4.55 -18.77
C LEU A 280 3.70 -3.49 -17.84
N ALA A 281 4.87 -3.79 -17.26
CA ALA A 281 5.60 -2.84 -16.43
C ALA A 281 6.13 -1.65 -17.24
N ARG A 282 6.47 -1.84 -18.50
CA ARG A 282 6.88 -0.75 -19.40
C ARG A 282 5.68 0.10 -19.83
N GLU A 283 4.55 -0.51 -20.14
CA GLU A 283 3.31 0.18 -20.49
C GLU A 283 2.74 0.98 -19.31
N SER A 284 2.84 0.42 -18.11
CA SER A 284 2.44 1.10 -16.86
C SER A 284 3.39 2.22 -16.45
N ARG A 285 4.54 2.33 -17.11
CA ARG A 285 5.51 3.43 -17.00
C ARG A 285 5.03 4.63 -17.79
N GLU A 286 3.92 5.26 -17.41
CA GLU A 286 3.86 6.69 -17.63
C GLU A 286 5.06 7.32 -16.91
N PRO A 287 5.78 8.25 -17.57
CA PRO A 287 6.92 8.92 -16.95
C PRO A 287 6.43 9.57 -15.65
N GLU A 288 6.85 9.02 -14.54
CA GLU A 288 6.44 9.51 -13.23
C GLU A 288 6.94 10.93 -13.07
N SER A 289 6.01 11.90 -13.03
CA SER A 289 6.36 13.29 -12.87
C SER A 289 7.17 13.46 -11.58
N PHE A 290 8.16 14.33 -11.60
CA PHE A 290 8.99 14.60 -10.43
C PHE A 290 8.14 15.11 -9.26
N ALA A 291 7.09 15.87 -9.54
CA ALA A 291 6.09 16.28 -8.55
C ALA A 291 5.39 15.08 -7.89
N ARG A 292 5.14 14.00 -8.63
CA ARG A 292 4.56 12.76 -8.07
C ARG A 292 5.53 12.08 -7.11
N GLN A 293 6.80 11.94 -7.49
CA GLN A 293 7.84 11.41 -6.60
C GLN A 293 7.94 12.22 -5.31
N VAL A 294 7.94 13.55 -5.44
CA VAL A 294 7.98 14.45 -4.29
C VAL A 294 6.73 14.30 -3.43
N ASN A 295 5.53 14.22 -4.03
CA ASN A 295 4.28 13.99 -3.31
C ASN A 295 4.30 12.68 -2.53
N TYR A 296 4.85 11.61 -3.09
CA TYR A 296 5.02 10.34 -2.40
C TYR A 296 5.88 10.48 -1.13
N VAL A 297 7.04 11.16 -1.25
CA VAL A 297 7.93 11.39 -0.10
C VAL A 297 7.25 12.29 0.97
N ILE A 298 6.51 13.32 0.53
CA ILE A 298 5.73 14.18 1.42
C ILE A 298 4.69 13.36 2.17
N ALA A 299 3.87 12.56 1.47
CA ALA A 299 2.82 11.74 2.07
C ALA A 299 3.37 10.78 3.13
N ARG A 300 4.50 10.14 2.85
CA ARG A 300 5.17 9.21 3.78
C ARG A 300 5.69 9.89 5.04
N ARG A 301 6.16 11.14 4.93
CA ARG A 301 6.73 11.90 6.05
C ARG A 301 5.74 12.78 6.79
N LEU A 302 4.55 12.95 6.26
CA LEU A 302 3.54 13.82 6.85
C LEU A 302 3.15 13.28 8.24
N GLY A 303 3.32 14.12 9.27
CA GLY A 303 3.05 13.75 10.68
C GLY A 303 4.13 12.94 11.38
N SER A 304 5.17 12.46 10.68
CA SER A 304 6.21 11.59 11.28
C SER A 304 7.63 12.14 11.22
N GLY A 305 7.85 13.32 10.58
CA GLY A 305 9.18 13.90 10.47
C GLY A 305 9.21 15.29 9.85
N PRO A 306 10.40 15.92 9.80
CA PRO A 306 10.55 17.27 9.28
C PRO A 306 10.28 17.29 7.77
N LEU A 307 9.30 18.10 7.36
CA LEU A 307 9.00 18.39 5.96
C LEU A 307 9.74 19.67 5.54
N SER A 308 11.03 19.54 5.24
CA SER A 308 11.81 20.63 4.68
C SER A 308 12.29 20.28 3.27
N LEU A 309 12.36 21.28 2.40
CA LEU A 309 12.86 21.10 1.03
C LEU A 309 14.27 20.48 1.01
N PRO A 310 15.24 20.94 1.82
CA PRO A 310 16.57 20.33 1.83
C PRO A 310 16.54 18.85 2.20
N SER A 311 15.74 18.47 3.21
CA SER A 311 15.64 17.08 3.67
C SER A 311 15.05 16.15 2.61
N ILE A 312 14.03 16.61 1.87
CA ILE A 312 13.40 15.80 0.81
C ILE A 312 14.28 15.78 -0.44
N ALA A 313 14.92 16.90 -0.79
CA ALA A 313 15.87 16.94 -1.89
C ALA A 313 17.04 15.96 -1.67
N GLN A 314 17.59 15.92 -0.45
CA GLN A 314 18.66 14.99 -0.06
C GLN A 314 18.19 13.52 -0.19
N GLU A 315 16.98 13.20 0.23
CA GLU A 315 16.42 11.85 0.09
C GLU A 315 16.28 11.41 -1.36
N LEU A 316 15.98 12.37 -2.25
CA LEU A 316 15.87 12.14 -3.70
C LEU A 316 17.22 12.27 -4.43
N GLY A 317 18.34 12.42 -3.70
CA GLY A 317 19.68 12.53 -4.27
C GLY A 317 19.93 13.83 -5.06
N LEU A 318 19.19 14.92 -4.73
CA LEU A 318 19.24 16.20 -5.46
C LEU A 318 19.71 17.35 -4.58
N SER A 319 20.36 18.35 -5.22
CA SER A 319 20.53 19.64 -4.58
C SER A 319 19.18 20.40 -4.51
N ALA A 320 19.02 21.27 -3.50
CA ALA A 320 17.81 22.11 -3.36
C ALA A 320 17.49 22.91 -4.63
N ARG A 321 18.53 23.41 -5.34
CA ARG A 321 18.37 24.15 -6.61
C ARG A 321 17.84 23.25 -7.73
N SER A 322 18.40 22.03 -7.89
CA SER A 322 17.93 21.08 -8.91
C SER A 322 16.52 20.60 -8.62
N PHE A 323 16.18 20.38 -7.35
CA PHE A 323 14.86 20.03 -6.88
C PHE A 323 13.82 21.10 -7.24
N GLN A 324 14.09 22.38 -6.91
CA GLN A 324 13.18 23.49 -7.23
C GLN A 324 13.02 23.69 -8.72
N ARG A 325 14.11 23.59 -9.51
CA ARG A 325 14.06 23.70 -10.97
C ARG A 325 13.15 22.64 -11.57
N ARG A 326 13.30 21.37 -11.20
CA ARG A 326 12.45 20.27 -11.71
C ARG A 326 10.97 20.47 -11.38
N LEU A 327 10.64 20.94 -10.17
CA LEU A 327 9.27 21.26 -9.82
C LEU A 327 8.72 22.45 -10.62
N ALA A 328 9.54 23.46 -10.87
CA ALA A 328 9.16 24.61 -11.68
C ALA A 328 8.92 24.25 -13.15
N GLU A 329 9.71 23.34 -13.72
CA GLU A 329 9.50 22.75 -15.05
C GLU A 329 8.11 22.09 -15.16
N GLU A 330 7.63 21.47 -14.06
CA GLU A 330 6.28 20.91 -13.94
C GLU A 330 5.23 21.92 -13.43
N ARG A 331 5.53 23.22 -13.44
CA ARG A 331 4.63 24.32 -13.03
C ARG A 331 4.08 24.18 -11.61
N THR A 332 4.84 23.58 -10.71
CA THR A 332 4.48 23.40 -9.30
C THR A 332 5.62 23.82 -8.37
N SER A 333 5.39 23.75 -7.06
CA SER A 333 6.39 24.06 -6.04
C SER A 333 6.26 23.11 -4.85
N PHE A 334 7.34 22.90 -4.12
CA PHE A 334 7.34 22.11 -2.88
C PHE A 334 6.29 22.59 -1.88
N ARG A 335 6.16 23.91 -1.70
CA ARG A 335 5.17 24.52 -0.81
C ARG A 335 3.72 24.22 -1.24
N SER A 336 3.45 24.23 -2.54
CA SER A 336 2.15 23.86 -3.11
C SER A 336 1.85 22.39 -2.82
N LEU A 337 2.79 21.46 -3.12
CA LEU A 337 2.62 20.05 -2.90
C LEU A 337 2.37 19.71 -1.42
N VAL A 338 3.15 20.28 -0.50
CA VAL A 338 2.94 20.09 0.96
C VAL A 338 1.57 20.59 1.39
N ARG A 339 1.16 21.77 0.92
CA ARG A 339 -0.16 22.34 1.23
C ARG A 339 -1.29 21.42 0.74
N ASP A 340 -1.20 20.95 -0.49
CA ASP A 340 -2.25 20.14 -1.12
C ASP A 340 -2.35 18.76 -0.46
N GLN A 341 -1.24 18.14 -0.10
CA GLN A 341 -1.21 16.89 0.69
C GLN A 341 -1.80 17.07 2.10
N ARG A 342 -1.43 18.15 2.79
CA ARG A 342 -2.01 18.47 4.12
C ARG A 342 -3.51 18.67 4.05
N ARG A 343 -3.97 19.39 3.03
CA ARG A 343 -5.40 19.63 2.78
C ARG A 343 -6.13 18.32 2.57
N THR A 344 -5.68 17.50 1.61
CA THR A 344 -6.31 16.24 1.25
C THR A 344 -6.40 15.28 2.44
N LEU A 345 -5.31 15.13 3.19
CA LEU A 345 -5.29 14.29 4.39
C LEU A 345 -6.21 14.84 5.49
N ALA A 346 -6.21 16.15 5.74
CA ALA A 346 -7.09 16.75 6.74
C ALA A 346 -8.56 16.57 6.39
N GLU A 347 -8.96 16.80 5.13
CA GLU A 347 -10.33 16.58 4.66
C GLU A 347 -10.75 15.11 4.83
N SER A 348 -9.88 14.17 4.48
CA SER A 348 -10.12 12.73 4.63
C SER A 348 -10.32 12.33 6.09
N LEU A 349 -9.40 12.70 6.98
CA LEU A 349 -9.49 12.36 8.41
C LEU A 349 -10.72 12.98 9.09
N ILE A 350 -11.14 14.18 8.65
CA ILE A 350 -12.34 14.85 9.17
C ILE A 350 -13.61 14.13 8.70
N LYS A 351 -13.65 13.63 7.47
CA LYS A 351 -14.77 12.86 6.92
C LYS A 351 -14.91 11.50 7.59
N ASP A 352 -13.82 10.82 7.84
CA ASP A 352 -13.77 9.49 8.48
C ASP A 352 -14.24 9.51 9.96
N ARG A 353 -14.38 10.69 10.57
CA ARG A 353 -14.84 10.87 11.96
C ARG A 353 -14.02 10.10 13.03
N SER A 354 -12.93 9.47 12.63
CA SER A 354 -12.10 8.64 13.50
C SER A 354 -11.19 9.46 14.41
N ALA A 355 -10.99 10.75 14.11
CA ALA A 355 -10.01 11.60 14.81
C ALA A 355 -10.60 12.93 15.29
N THR A 356 -10.13 13.39 16.44
CA THR A 356 -10.41 14.76 16.93
C THR A 356 -9.65 15.79 16.06
N VAL A 357 -10.13 17.04 16.01
CA VAL A 357 -9.44 18.12 15.27
C VAL A 357 -8.00 18.30 15.74
N THR A 358 -7.72 18.04 17.02
CA THR A 358 -6.36 18.06 17.59
C THR A 358 -5.51 16.93 17.02
N ALA A 359 -6.03 15.71 16.99
CA ALA A 359 -5.34 14.56 16.38
C ALA A 359 -5.07 14.81 14.89
N VAL A 360 -6.06 15.34 14.15
CA VAL A 360 -5.87 15.72 12.75
C VAL A 360 -4.75 16.74 12.59
N ALA A 361 -4.67 17.77 13.46
CA ALA A 361 -3.60 18.77 13.39
C ALA A 361 -2.21 18.11 13.48
N HIS A 362 -2.01 17.24 14.44
CA HIS A 362 -0.74 16.51 14.62
C HIS A 362 -0.44 15.61 13.44
N THR A 363 -1.43 14.84 12.96
CA THR A 363 -1.26 13.93 11.82
C THR A 363 -0.88 14.66 10.53
N VAL A 364 -1.40 15.87 10.30
CA VAL A 364 -1.02 16.67 9.13
C VAL A 364 0.20 17.58 9.37
N GLY A 365 0.88 17.41 10.51
CA GLY A 365 2.15 18.08 10.83
C GLY A 365 2.00 19.53 11.25
N TYR A 366 0.93 19.88 11.96
CA TYR A 366 0.79 21.15 12.69
C TYR A 366 0.94 20.93 14.18
N ALA A 367 1.75 21.79 14.84
CA ALA A 367 1.92 21.75 16.29
C ALA A 367 0.67 22.19 17.04
N GLU A 368 -0.14 23.08 16.43
CA GLU A 368 -1.31 23.69 17.07
C GLU A 368 -2.57 23.55 16.25
N THR A 369 -3.67 23.19 16.91
CA THR A 369 -5.02 23.08 16.31
C THR A 369 -5.50 24.41 15.70
N ALA A 370 -5.10 25.56 16.30
CA ALA A 370 -5.45 26.88 15.79
C ALA A 370 -4.84 27.16 14.43
N VAL A 371 -3.60 26.70 14.19
CA VAL A 371 -2.90 26.86 12.90
C VAL A 371 -3.58 26.03 11.82
N LEU A 372 -3.90 24.75 12.14
CA LEU A 372 -4.69 23.91 11.23
C LEU A 372 -6.03 24.58 10.90
N SER A 373 -6.76 25.08 11.91
CA SER A 373 -8.10 25.65 11.70
C SER A 373 -8.08 26.86 10.75
N ARG A 374 -7.07 27.71 10.86
CA ARG A 374 -6.86 28.84 9.92
C ARG A 374 -6.53 28.34 8.52
N ALA A 375 -5.58 27.42 8.40
CA ALA A 375 -5.20 26.85 7.13
C ALA A 375 -6.37 26.12 6.45
N PHE A 376 -7.11 25.31 7.20
CA PHE A 376 -8.27 24.56 6.72
C PHE A 376 -9.38 25.48 6.22
N LYS A 377 -9.64 26.60 6.91
CA LYS A 377 -10.61 27.59 6.47
C LYS A 377 -10.19 28.25 5.13
N VAL A 378 -8.90 28.51 4.96
CA VAL A 378 -8.37 29.03 3.68
C VAL A 378 -8.53 28.00 2.55
N TRP A 379 -8.35 26.72 2.83
CA TRP A 379 -8.42 25.65 1.82
C TRP A 379 -9.84 25.29 1.39
N THR A 380 -10.78 25.28 2.35
CA THR A 380 -12.13 24.72 2.15
C THR A 380 -13.25 25.74 2.26
N GLY A 381 -12.92 26.98 2.62
CA GLY A 381 -13.88 28.05 2.89
C GLY A 381 -14.62 27.92 4.24
N ALA A 382 -14.40 26.83 5.00
CA ALA A 382 -15.08 26.57 6.26
C ALA A 382 -14.09 26.12 7.36
N SER A 383 -14.40 26.39 8.66
CA SER A 383 -13.62 25.82 9.73
C SER A 383 -13.81 24.29 9.81
N PRO A 384 -12.87 23.53 10.39
CA PRO A 384 -13.01 22.06 10.54
C PRO A 384 -14.35 21.67 11.20
N ARG A 385 -14.78 22.37 12.25
CA ARG A 385 -16.07 22.12 12.92
C ARG A 385 -17.29 22.40 12.02
N ALA A 386 -17.24 23.49 11.22
CA ALA A 386 -18.30 23.83 10.28
C ALA A 386 -18.35 22.81 9.13
N PHE A 387 -17.19 22.35 8.66
CA PHE A 387 -17.09 21.32 7.64
C PHE A 387 -17.70 19.99 8.12
N ILE A 388 -17.38 19.51 9.33
CA ILE A 388 -17.99 18.32 9.95
C ILE A 388 -19.51 18.46 10.01
N ARG A 389 -20.03 19.64 10.37
CA ARG A 389 -21.47 19.88 10.46
C ARG A 389 -22.15 19.79 9.09
N ARG A 390 -21.55 20.37 8.04
CA ARG A 390 -22.06 20.28 6.67
C ARG A 390 -22.10 18.83 6.16
N GLU A 391 -21.04 18.05 6.37
CA GLU A 391 -20.97 16.65 6.00
C GLU A 391 -22.02 15.80 6.76
N ARG A 392 -22.34 16.14 8.02
CA ARG A 392 -23.42 15.50 8.78
C ARG A 392 -24.80 15.77 8.17
N HIS A 393 -25.07 16.99 7.75
CA HIS A 393 -26.35 17.35 7.12
C HIS A 393 -26.49 16.70 5.73
N ALA A 394 -25.42 16.64 4.95
CA ALA A 394 -25.42 15.99 3.65
C ALA A 394 -25.62 14.45 3.73
N ALA A 395 -25.10 13.81 4.79
CA ALA A 395 -25.24 12.37 5.01
C ALA A 395 -26.60 11.97 5.62
N GLY A 396 -27.30 12.90 6.29
CA GLY A 396 -28.63 12.68 6.87
C GLY A 396 -29.79 13.00 5.92
N ALA A 397 -29.49 13.59 4.75
CA ALA A 397 -30.46 13.92 3.70
C ALA A 397 -30.49 12.91 2.54
N ARG A 398 -29.75 11.82 2.65
CA ARG A 398 -29.76 10.66 1.75
C ARG A 398 -30.21 9.43 2.52
#